data_fc07638e0c9c8952515003bf88733624
#
_entry.id   fc07638e0c9c8952515003bf88733624
#
_cell.length_a   1.000
_cell.length_b   1.000
_cell.length_c   1.000
_cell.angle_alpha   90.00
_cell.angle_beta   90.00
_cell.angle_gamma   90.00
#
_symmetry.space_group_name_H-M   'P 1'
#
loop_
_entity.id
_entity.type
_entity.pdbx_description
1 polymer ?
#
loop_
_entity_poly.entity_id
_entity_poly.type
_entity_poly.pdbx_seq_one_letter_code
_entity_poly.pdbx_strand_id
1 'polypeptide(L)'
;MAKLRKPFYRVEEIATRWGMTVDDVAALAGVSVQTVLRHFGSRDGLLDAAVEHSKREVLAERRPTGPAPAEALAALVRHYERMGDLVLRLLAQEDDERVRRITDLGKHLHRQWVAESFGPRLPPDPATREALVDLLVVATDVYAWKLLRRDRALSRPATEARLLALVHAILAQADAAPAPATAPTSTSP
;
A
#
# COMPACT_ATOMS: atom_id res chain seq x y z
N MET A 1 28.51 15.44 10.58
CA MET A 1 27.32 14.57 10.67
C MET A 1 26.59 14.30 9.36
N ALA A 2 26.73 15.11 8.31
CA ALA A 2 26.03 14.93 7.03
C ALA A 2 26.56 13.80 6.10
N LYS A 3 27.81 13.34 6.28
CA LYS A 3 28.44 12.30 5.44
C LYS A 3 28.00 10.86 5.79
N LEU A 4 27.51 10.59 6.99
CA LEU A 4 27.08 9.24 7.45
C LEU A 4 25.64 8.88 7.02
N ARG A 5 24.79 9.87 6.70
CA ARG A 5 23.40 9.62 6.29
C ARG A 5 23.24 8.99 4.90
N LYS A 6 24.06 9.33 3.92
CA LYS A 6 23.92 8.85 2.54
C LYS A 6 24.17 7.34 2.34
N PRO A 7 25.21 6.70 2.92
CA PRO A 7 25.40 5.27 2.75
C PRO A 7 24.34 4.44 3.49
N PHE A 8 23.85 4.88 4.67
CA PHE A 8 22.83 4.15 5.42
C PHE A 8 21.44 4.22 4.79
N TYR A 9 21.10 5.33 4.14
CA TYR A 9 19.87 5.43 3.36
C TYR A 9 19.86 4.41 2.20
N ARG A 10 20.98 4.20 1.55
CA ARG A 10 21.14 3.16 0.52
C ARG A 10 21.05 1.74 1.09
N VAL A 11 21.51 1.50 2.30
CA VAL A 11 21.44 0.18 2.96
C VAL A 11 19.99 -0.17 3.28
N GLU A 12 19.21 0.75 3.83
CA GLU A 12 17.78 0.55 4.08
C GLU A 12 17.02 0.30 2.77
N GLU A 13 17.28 1.08 1.73
CA GLU A 13 16.67 0.94 0.40
C GLU A 13 17.01 -0.39 -0.28
N ILE A 14 18.22 -0.91 -0.05
CA ILE A 14 18.72 -2.16 -0.61
C ILE A 14 18.19 -3.37 0.17
N ALA A 15 18.12 -3.28 1.50
CA ALA A 15 17.63 -4.35 2.36
C ALA A 15 16.15 -4.68 2.13
N THR A 16 15.37 -3.75 1.57
CA THR A 16 14.00 -4.00 1.08
C THR A 16 13.95 -4.85 -0.19
N ARG A 17 15.08 -5.05 -0.87
CA ARG A 17 15.17 -5.98 -2.00
C ARG A 17 15.41 -7.38 -1.46
N TRP A 18 14.44 -8.23 -1.67
CA TRP A 18 14.34 -9.62 -1.20
C TRP A 18 15.59 -10.48 -1.41
N GLY A 19 15.89 -11.29 -0.41
CA GLY A 19 16.92 -12.33 -0.46
C GLY A 19 18.35 -11.86 -0.29
N MET A 20 18.57 -10.58 -0.02
CA MET A 20 19.92 -10.04 0.16
C MET A 20 20.46 -10.42 1.55
N THR A 21 21.68 -10.88 1.57
CA THR A 21 22.45 -11.08 2.80
C THR A 21 22.99 -9.75 3.33
N VAL A 22 23.42 -9.70 4.58
CA VAL A 22 24.10 -8.52 5.15
C VAL A 22 25.36 -8.18 4.34
N ASP A 23 26.02 -9.19 3.80
CA ASP A 23 27.19 -9.04 2.93
C ASP A 23 26.86 -8.31 1.61
N ASP A 24 25.74 -8.73 0.97
CA ASP A 24 25.25 -8.08 -0.25
C ASP A 24 24.89 -6.60 0.00
N VAL A 25 24.22 -6.34 1.10
CA VAL A 25 23.85 -4.99 1.54
C VAL A 25 25.09 -4.14 1.79
N ALA A 26 26.09 -4.68 2.50
CA ALA A 26 27.35 -4.01 2.80
C ALA A 26 28.12 -3.68 1.50
N ALA A 27 28.22 -4.67 0.61
CA ALA A 27 28.89 -4.52 -0.68
C ALA A 27 28.23 -3.42 -1.54
N LEU A 28 26.91 -3.43 -1.68
CA LEU A 28 26.15 -2.44 -2.43
C LEU A 28 26.22 -1.03 -1.81
N ALA A 29 26.26 -0.96 -0.48
CA ALA A 29 26.40 0.30 0.24
C ALA A 29 27.84 0.86 0.24
N GLY A 30 28.84 0.04 -0.14
CA GLY A 30 30.25 0.41 -0.12
C GLY A 30 30.79 0.53 1.32
N VAL A 31 30.29 -0.29 2.25
CA VAL A 31 30.71 -0.32 3.65
C VAL A 31 31.04 -1.75 4.08
N SER A 32 31.70 -1.93 5.24
CA SER A 32 31.94 -3.27 5.78
C SER A 32 30.67 -3.84 6.46
N VAL A 33 30.55 -5.17 6.48
CA VAL A 33 29.51 -5.90 7.24
C VAL A 33 29.49 -5.45 8.71
N GLN A 34 30.66 -5.28 9.31
CA GLN A 34 30.78 -4.81 10.69
C GLN A 34 30.19 -3.40 10.86
N THR A 35 30.30 -2.53 9.87
CA THR A 35 29.69 -1.19 9.89
C THR A 35 28.16 -1.29 9.85
N VAL A 36 27.60 -2.18 9.02
CA VAL A 36 26.17 -2.45 8.96
C VAL A 36 25.67 -2.98 10.31
N LEU A 37 26.32 -4.04 10.83
CA LEU A 37 25.91 -4.64 12.11
C LEU A 37 26.07 -3.69 13.30
N ARG A 38 27.11 -2.85 13.32
CA ARG A 38 27.27 -1.82 14.36
C ARG A 38 26.15 -0.79 14.33
N HIS A 39 25.60 -0.48 13.16
CA HIS A 39 24.53 0.52 13.02
C HIS A 39 23.15 -0.04 13.33
N PHE A 40 22.86 -1.26 12.87
CA PHE A 40 21.53 -1.88 12.98
C PHE A 40 21.46 -2.92 14.11
N GLY A 41 22.55 -3.21 14.79
CA GLY A 41 22.66 -4.19 15.89
C GLY A 41 22.70 -5.63 15.42
N SER A 42 21.83 -6.01 14.51
CA SER A 42 21.68 -7.39 14.01
C SER A 42 21.14 -7.39 12.56
N ARG A 43 21.09 -8.58 11.95
CA ARG A 43 20.37 -8.79 10.69
C ARG A 43 18.88 -8.44 10.81
N ASP A 44 18.25 -8.82 11.92
CA ASP A 44 16.83 -8.54 12.15
C ASP A 44 16.60 -7.04 12.35
N GLY A 45 17.48 -6.33 13.07
CA GLY A 45 17.42 -4.87 13.18
C GLY A 45 17.59 -4.14 11.83
N LEU A 46 18.43 -4.68 10.93
CA LEU A 46 18.52 -4.18 9.55
C LEU A 46 17.20 -4.38 8.79
N LEU A 47 16.58 -5.55 8.92
CA LEU A 47 15.30 -5.84 8.28
C LEU A 47 14.18 -4.95 8.82
N ASP A 48 14.11 -4.76 10.13
CA ASP A 48 13.14 -3.87 10.75
C ASP A 48 13.28 -2.42 10.26
N ALA A 49 14.52 -1.92 10.19
CA ALA A 49 14.81 -0.59 9.65
C ALA A 49 14.41 -0.47 8.16
N ALA A 50 14.63 -1.53 7.38
CA ALA A 50 14.24 -1.60 5.98
C ALA A 50 12.72 -1.59 5.80
N VAL A 51 11.98 -2.35 6.63
CA VAL A 51 10.50 -2.36 6.63
C VAL A 51 9.96 -0.97 6.97
N GLU A 52 10.47 -0.33 8.02
CA GLU A 52 10.04 1.02 8.40
C GLU A 52 10.38 2.07 7.35
N HIS A 53 11.51 1.94 6.66
CA HIS A 53 11.86 2.80 5.54
C HIS A 53 10.88 2.62 4.38
N SER A 54 10.61 1.37 3.96
CA SER A 54 9.64 1.05 2.92
C SER A 54 8.25 1.56 3.22
N LYS A 55 7.79 1.42 4.47
CA LYS A 55 6.51 1.95 4.91
C LYS A 55 6.41 3.46 4.68
N ARG A 56 7.44 4.23 5.07
CA ARG A 56 7.48 5.68 4.86
C ARG A 56 7.44 6.05 3.38
N GLU A 57 8.20 5.34 2.55
CA GLU A 57 8.22 5.56 1.10
C GLU A 57 6.86 5.24 0.47
N VAL A 58 6.27 4.08 0.79
CA VAL A 58 4.97 3.67 0.28
C VAL A 58 3.89 4.69 0.63
N LEU A 59 3.87 5.17 1.88
CA LEU A 59 2.92 6.19 2.31
C LEU A 59 3.14 7.52 1.57
N ALA A 60 4.40 7.93 1.37
CA ALA A 60 4.73 9.15 0.64
C ALA A 60 4.33 9.07 -0.85
N GLU A 61 4.63 7.94 -1.51
CA GLU A 61 4.33 7.73 -2.92
C GLU A 61 2.84 7.62 -3.22
N ARG A 62 2.08 6.99 -2.33
CA ARG A 62 0.63 6.81 -2.47
C ARG A 62 -0.17 8.02 -2.03
N ARG A 63 0.49 9.08 -1.55
CA ARG A 63 -0.20 10.31 -1.16
C ARG A 63 -0.86 10.94 -2.39
N PRO A 64 -2.21 11.11 -2.38
CA PRO A 64 -2.90 11.80 -3.45
C PRO A 64 -2.45 13.25 -3.55
N THR A 65 -2.48 13.81 -4.75
CA THR A 65 -2.17 15.24 -4.99
C THR A 65 -3.38 16.15 -4.71
N GLY A 66 -4.56 15.55 -4.56
CA GLY A 66 -5.82 16.23 -4.24
C GLY A 66 -6.92 15.25 -3.85
N PRO A 67 -8.15 15.74 -3.59
CA PRO A 67 -9.25 14.96 -3.02
C PRO A 67 -10.00 14.06 -4.02
N ALA A 68 -9.70 14.17 -5.32
CA ALA A 68 -10.43 13.41 -6.34
C ALA A 68 -9.97 11.95 -6.38
N PRO A 69 -10.88 10.97 -6.54
CA PRO A 69 -10.51 9.55 -6.69
C PRO A 69 -9.50 9.29 -7.81
N ALA A 70 -9.55 10.05 -8.89
CA ALA A 70 -8.60 9.94 -10.00
C ALA A 70 -7.16 10.23 -9.57
N GLU A 71 -6.94 11.20 -8.67
CA GLU A 71 -5.61 11.56 -8.17
C GLU A 71 -5.05 10.48 -7.24
N ALA A 72 -5.91 9.90 -6.39
CA ALA A 72 -5.55 8.78 -5.53
C ALA A 72 -5.13 7.57 -6.38
N LEU A 73 -5.91 7.24 -7.42
CA LEU A 73 -5.59 6.12 -8.32
C LEU A 73 -4.34 6.38 -9.16
N ALA A 74 -4.12 7.60 -9.65
CA ALA A 74 -2.90 7.93 -10.37
C ALA A 74 -1.64 7.76 -9.49
N ALA A 75 -1.71 8.12 -8.20
CA ALA A 75 -0.64 7.90 -7.23
C ALA A 75 -0.42 6.39 -6.99
N LEU A 76 -1.49 5.63 -6.79
CA LEU A 76 -1.44 4.19 -6.58
C LEU A 76 -0.87 3.45 -7.78
N VAL A 77 -1.35 3.72 -9.00
CA VAL A 77 -0.85 3.07 -10.22
C VAL A 77 0.61 3.41 -10.45
N ARG A 78 1.03 4.65 -10.22
CA ARG A 78 2.45 5.04 -10.27
C ARG A 78 3.30 4.20 -9.30
N HIS A 79 2.81 3.96 -8.09
CA HIS A 79 3.46 3.09 -7.12
C HIS A 79 3.54 1.65 -7.63
N TYR A 80 2.46 1.09 -8.20
CA TYR A 80 2.47 -0.27 -8.73
C TYR A 80 3.34 -0.43 -9.98
N GLU A 81 3.47 0.59 -10.83
CA GLU A 81 4.43 0.54 -11.96
C GLU A 81 5.87 0.35 -11.46
N ARG A 82 6.21 0.86 -10.29
CA ARG A 82 7.54 0.73 -9.69
C ARG A 82 7.69 -0.55 -8.85
N MET A 83 6.70 -0.88 -8.04
CA MET A 83 6.81 -1.89 -6.98
C MET A 83 5.89 -3.10 -7.18
N GLY A 84 4.91 -3.03 -8.09
CA GLY A 84 3.86 -4.05 -8.20
C GLY A 84 4.40 -5.45 -8.47
N ASP A 85 5.38 -5.60 -9.36
CA ASP A 85 5.97 -6.91 -9.64
C ASP A 85 6.76 -7.48 -8.44
N LEU A 86 7.36 -6.62 -7.59
CA LEU A 86 7.98 -7.03 -6.34
C LEU A 86 6.91 -7.49 -5.34
N VAL A 87 5.86 -6.69 -5.16
CA VAL A 87 4.75 -7.03 -4.25
C VAL A 87 4.12 -8.38 -4.63
N LEU A 88 3.88 -8.62 -5.92
CA LEU A 88 3.35 -9.91 -6.39
C LEU A 88 4.28 -11.10 -6.08
N ARG A 89 5.61 -10.91 -6.19
CA ARG A 89 6.56 -11.96 -5.79
C ARG A 89 6.56 -12.22 -4.29
N LEU A 90 6.34 -11.18 -3.48
CA LEU A 90 6.20 -11.32 -2.04
C LEU A 90 4.94 -12.10 -1.69
N LEU A 91 3.80 -11.70 -2.25
CA LEU A 91 2.52 -12.37 -2.04
C LEU A 91 2.56 -13.86 -2.45
N ALA A 92 3.33 -14.20 -3.47
CA ALA A 92 3.53 -15.60 -3.88
C ALA A 92 4.38 -16.44 -2.90
N GLN A 93 4.97 -15.82 -1.88
CA GLN A 93 5.85 -16.46 -0.88
C GLN A 93 5.34 -16.29 0.56
N GLU A 94 4.05 -16.06 0.74
CA GLU A 94 3.43 -15.84 2.07
C GLU A 94 3.49 -17.06 3.00
N ASP A 95 3.85 -18.23 2.49
CA ASP A 95 4.13 -19.41 3.31
C ASP A 95 5.35 -19.22 4.22
N ASP A 96 6.32 -18.39 3.83
CA ASP A 96 7.41 -17.95 4.70
C ASP A 96 6.88 -16.91 5.71
N GLU A 97 7.05 -17.19 7.01
CA GLU A 97 6.54 -16.33 8.08
C GLU A 97 7.14 -14.91 8.06
N ARG A 98 8.38 -14.75 7.61
CA ARG A 98 9.02 -13.42 7.50
C ARG A 98 8.38 -12.62 6.39
N VAL A 99 8.08 -13.29 5.26
CA VAL A 99 7.38 -12.69 4.13
C VAL A 99 5.99 -12.28 4.54
N ARG A 100 5.27 -13.17 5.19
CA ARG A 100 3.90 -12.92 5.66
C ARG A 100 3.81 -11.66 6.52
N ARG A 101 4.75 -11.44 7.45
CA ARG A 101 4.76 -10.22 8.27
C ARG A 101 4.85 -8.94 7.41
N ILE A 102 5.61 -8.98 6.33
CA ILE A 102 5.76 -7.83 5.42
C ILE A 102 4.51 -7.64 4.57
N THR A 103 3.96 -8.72 4.02
CA THR A 103 2.74 -8.66 3.21
C THR A 103 1.52 -8.28 4.04
N ASP A 104 1.41 -8.74 5.27
CA ASP A 104 0.33 -8.36 6.19
C ASP A 104 0.39 -6.87 6.55
N LEU A 105 1.59 -6.33 6.79
CA LEU A 105 1.76 -4.89 6.92
C LEU A 105 1.33 -4.15 5.65
N GLY A 106 1.72 -4.65 4.48
CA GLY A 106 1.32 -4.09 3.17
C GLY A 106 -0.19 -4.07 2.97
N LYS A 107 -0.88 -5.17 3.30
CA LYS A 107 -2.35 -5.30 3.26
C LYS A 107 -3.02 -4.31 4.21
N HIS A 108 -2.51 -4.20 5.44
CA HIS A 108 -3.02 -3.25 6.43
C HIS A 108 -2.87 -1.80 5.94
N LEU A 109 -1.70 -1.42 5.46
CA LEU A 109 -1.44 -0.08 4.91
C LEU A 109 -2.30 0.22 3.69
N HIS A 110 -2.58 -0.78 2.84
CA HIS A 110 -3.46 -0.60 1.70
C HIS A 110 -4.90 -0.34 2.13
N ARG A 111 -5.43 -1.11 3.08
CA ARG A 111 -6.76 -0.89 3.64
C ARG A 111 -6.89 0.49 4.29
N GLN A 112 -5.88 0.90 5.07
CA GLN A 112 -5.83 2.24 5.66
C GLN A 112 -5.84 3.32 4.57
N TRP A 113 -5.01 3.19 3.54
CA TRP A 113 -4.97 4.11 2.41
C TRP A 113 -6.33 4.23 1.69
N VAL A 114 -7.04 3.13 1.49
CA VAL A 114 -8.40 3.10 0.92
C VAL A 114 -9.36 3.90 1.81
N ALA A 115 -9.36 3.63 3.13
CA ALA A 115 -10.22 4.31 4.09
C ALA A 115 -9.94 5.82 4.16
N GLU A 116 -8.69 6.23 4.05
CA GLU A 116 -8.29 7.65 4.03
C GLU A 116 -8.64 8.33 2.71
N SER A 117 -8.36 7.67 1.56
CA SER A 117 -8.54 8.27 0.22
C SER A 117 -10.00 8.42 -0.17
N PHE A 118 -10.85 7.47 0.23
CA PHE A 118 -12.26 7.44 -0.17
C PHE A 118 -13.22 7.71 1.00
N GLY A 119 -12.72 7.75 2.24
CA GLY A 119 -13.50 7.88 3.46
C GLY A 119 -14.52 9.02 3.49
N PRO A 120 -14.21 10.23 2.98
CA PRO A 120 -15.17 11.34 2.91
C PRO A 120 -16.40 11.08 2.04
N ARG A 121 -16.33 10.06 1.16
CA ARG A 121 -17.42 9.67 0.24
C ARG A 121 -18.17 8.42 0.68
N LEU A 122 -17.77 7.83 1.80
CA LEU A 122 -18.41 6.63 2.34
C LEU A 122 -19.53 7.00 3.31
N PRO A 123 -20.61 6.19 3.38
CA PRO A 123 -21.72 6.45 4.27
C PRO A 123 -21.29 6.42 5.74
N PRO A 124 -22.06 7.06 6.65
CA PRO A 124 -21.76 7.06 8.07
C PRO A 124 -22.09 5.73 8.76
N ASP A 125 -22.99 4.91 8.18
CA ASP A 125 -23.33 3.60 8.73
C ASP A 125 -22.12 2.67 8.73
N PRO A 126 -21.66 2.15 9.89
CA PRO A 126 -20.43 1.38 9.99
C PRO A 126 -20.42 0.11 9.13
N ALA A 127 -21.55 -0.62 9.08
CA ALA A 127 -21.62 -1.88 8.34
C ALA A 127 -21.53 -1.67 6.82
N THR A 128 -22.29 -0.72 6.31
CA THR A 128 -22.26 -0.35 4.88
C THR A 128 -20.91 0.24 4.51
N ARG A 129 -20.33 1.07 5.38
CA ARG A 129 -19.01 1.65 5.19
C ARG A 129 -17.93 0.58 5.07
N GLU A 130 -17.93 -0.40 5.97
CA GLU A 130 -16.96 -1.49 6.00
C GLU A 130 -17.08 -2.35 4.73
N ALA A 131 -18.29 -2.71 4.31
CA ALA A 131 -18.53 -3.44 3.08
C ALA A 131 -18.02 -2.69 1.82
N LEU A 132 -18.20 -1.38 1.75
CA LEU A 132 -17.68 -0.58 0.66
C LEU A 132 -16.16 -0.45 0.70
N VAL A 133 -15.55 -0.36 1.88
CA VAL A 133 -14.09 -0.41 2.03
C VAL A 133 -13.54 -1.73 1.50
N ASP A 134 -14.17 -2.87 1.80
CA ASP A 134 -13.76 -4.17 1.28
C ASP A 134 -13.77 -4.20 -0.26
N LEU A 135 -14.86 -3.71 -0.86
CA LEU A 135 -14.97 -3.63 -2.32
C LEU A 135 -13.91 -2.71 -2.94
N LEU A 136 -13.64 -1.55 -2.31
CA LEU A 136 -12.61 -0.62 -2.76
C LEU A 136 -11.21 -1.20 -2.61
N VAL A 137 -10.93 -1.97 -1.54
CA VAL A 137 -9.67 -2.70 -1.38
C VAL A 137 -9.47 -3.65 -2.54
N VAL A 138 -10.48 -4.46 -2.90
CA VAL A 138 -10.40 -5.39 -4.04
C VAL A 138 -10.20 -4.64 -5.36
N ALA A 139 -10.96 -3.56 -5.60
CA ALA A 139 -10.88 -2.79 -6.84
C ALA A 139 -9.54 -2.07 -7.04
N THR A 140 -8.82 -1.80 -5.96
CA THR A 140 -7.55 -1.06 -5.99
C THR A 140 -6.34 -1.94 -5.65
N ASP A 141 -6.55 -3.25 -5.48
CA ASP A 141 -5.48 -4.21 -5.14
C ASP A 141 -4.44 -4.36 -6.27
N VAL A 142 -3.24 -4.77 -5.88
CA VAL A 142 -2.16 -5.06 -6.83
C VAL A 142 -2.53 -6.15 -7.85
N TYR A 143 -3.40 -7.10 -7.48
CA TYR A 143 -3.91 -8.10 -8.41
C TYR A 143 -4.86 -7.51 -9.45
N ALA A 144 -5.70 -6.54 -9.10
CA ALA A 144 -6.53 -5.81 -10.05
C ALA A 144 -5.64 -5.05 -11.07
N TRP A 145 -4.61 -4.38 -10.59
CA TRP A 145 -3.61 -3.74 -11.45
C TRP A 145 -2.89 -4.78 -12.33
N LYS A 146 -2.45 -5.93 -11.79
CA LYS A 146 -1.80 -7.00 -12.54
C LYS A 146 -2.67 -7.50 -13.69
N LEU A 147 -3.93 -7.81 -13.42
CA LEU A 147 -4.88 -8.29 -14.43
C LEU A 147 -5.01 -7.31 -15.60
N LEU A 148 -5.11 -6.01 -15.33
CA LEU A 148 -5.26 -4.98 -16.35
C LEU A 148 -3.93 -4.66 -17.03
N ARG A 149 -2.88 -4.45 -16.25
CA ARG A 149 -1.61 -3.90 -16.73
C ARG A 149 -0.65 -4.95 -17.28
N ARG A 150 -0.62 -6.15 -16.67
CA ARG A 150 0.28 -7.25 -17.06
C ARG A 150 -0.43 -8.27 -17.95
N ASP A 151 -1.53 -8.83 -17.49
CA ASP A 151 -2.18 -9.93 -18.19
C ASP A 151 -2.92 -9.43 -19.44
N ARG A 152 -3.58 -8.27 -19.37
CA ARG A 152 -4.25 -7.63 -20.51
C ARG A 152 -3.36 -6.67 -21.30
N ALA A 153 -2.15 -6.40 -20.82
CA ALA A 153 -1.18 -5.49 -21.44
C ALA A 153 -1.73 -4.08 -21.76
N LEU A 154 -2.68 -3.60 -20.95
CA LEU A 154 -3.22 -2.24 -21.15
C LEU A 154 -2.15 -1.20 -20.88
N SER A 155 -2.24 -0.06 -21.54
CA SER A 155 -1.39 1.10 -21.22
C SER A 155 -1.68 1.60 -19.79
N ARG A 156 -0.75 2.32 -19.18
CA ARG A 156 -0.96 2.92 -17.87
C ARG A 156 -2.23 3.80 -17.82
N PRO A 157 -2.47 4.74 -18.76
CA PRO A 157 -3.70 5.54 -18.73
C PRO A 157 -4.97 4.69 -18.85
N ALA A 158 -4.95 3.64 -19.68
CA ALA A 158 -6.09 2.74 -19.80
C ALA A 158 -6.33 1.93 -18.51
N THR A 159 -5.28 1.52 -17.80
CA THR A 159 -5.36 0.86 -16.50
C THR A 159 -5.97 1.80 -15.45
N GLU A 160 -5.46 3.03 -15.35
CA GLU A 160 -6.00 4.07 -14.46
C GLU A 160 -7.49 4.31 -14.72
N ALA A 161 -7.89 4.44 -15.98
CA ALA A 161 -9.30 4.66 -16.37
C ALA A 161 -10.21 3.48 -15.97
N ARG A 162 -9.75 2.22 -16.08
CA ARG A 162 -10.54 1.04 -15.68
C ARG A 162 -10.68 0.94 -14.15
N LEU A 163 -9.61 1.15 -13.42
CA LEU A 163 -9.67 1.18 -11.95
C LEU A 163 -10.56 2.31 -11.46
N LEU A 164 -10.49 3.49 -12.08
CA LEU A 164 -11.36 4.62 -11.74
C LEU A 164 -12.84 4.30 -11.99
N ALA A 165 -13.15 3.63 -13.09
CA ALA A 165 -14.53 3.21 -13.38
C ALA A 165 -15.06 2.23 -12.30
N LEU A 166 -14.24 1.27 -11.85
CA LEU A 166 -14.61 0.37 -10.75
C LEU A 166 -14.86 1.14 -9.45
N VAL A 167 -13.93 2.04 -9.08
CA VAL A 167 -14.08 2.87 -7.87
C VAL A 167 -15.34 3.73 -7.94
N HIS A 168 -15.63 4.36 -9.06
CA HIS A 168 -16.86 5.17 -9.24
C HIS A 168 -18.12 4.30 -9.10
N ALA A 169 -18.14 3.10 -9.69
CA ALA A 169 -19.28 2.19 -9.57
C ALA A 169 -19.54 1.76 -8.12
N ILE A 170 -18.46 1.54 -7.33
CA ILE A 170 -18.58 1.21 -5.91
C ILE A 170 -19.06 2.43 -5.11
N LEU A 171 -18.49 3.61 -5.34
CA LEU A 171 -18.89 4.82 -4.63
C LEU A 171 -20.33 5.26 -4.96
N ALA A 172 -20.83 4.99 -6.15
CA ALA A 172 -22.23 5.24 -6.51
C ALA A 172 -23.22 4.42 -5.68
N GLN A 173 -22.80 3.27 -5.13
CA GLN A 173 -23.63 2.49 -4.20
C GLN A 173 -23.78 3.20 -2.84
N ALA A 174 -22.76 3.98 -2.43
CA ALA A 174 -22.85 4.79 -1.22
C ALA A 174 -23.92 5.87 -1.31
N ASP A 175 -24.08 6.48 -2.49
CA ASP A 175 -25.08 7.52 -2.75
C ASP A 175 -26.51 6.95 -2.86
N ALA A 176 -26.64 5.66 -3.20
CA ALA A 176 -27.91 4.96 -3.36
C ALA A 176 -28.42 4.28 -2.07
N ALA A 177 -27.62 4.21 -1.01
CA ALA A 177 -28.02 3.61 0.26
C ALA A 177 -29.12 4.47 0.92
N PRO A 178 -30.30 3.90 1.29
CA PRO A 178 -31.36 4.67 1.95
C PRO A 178 -30.82 5.22 3.29
N ALA A 179 -31.16 6.48 3.57
CA ALA A 179 -30.88 7.08 4.88
C ALA A 179 -31.44 6.18 5.99
N PRO A 180 -30.73 6.01 7.12
CA PRO A 180 -31.23 5.21 8.23
C PRO A 180 -32.62 5.72 8.60
N ALA A 181 -33.59 4.79 8.62
CA ALA A 181 -34.97 5.10 9.01
C ALA A 181 -34.92 5.76 10.40
N THR A 182 -35.30 7.02 10.49
CA THR A 182 -35.47 7.72 11.77
C THR A 182 -36.48 6.92 12.59
N ALA A 183 -36.03 6.38 13.72
CA ALA A 183 -36.92 5.67 14.64
C ALA A 183 -38.09 6.59 14.98
N PRO A 184 -39.33 6.10 14.94
CA PRO A 184 -40.49 6.90 15.34
C PRO A 184 -40.32 7.32 16.80
N THR A 185 -40.33 8.64 17.03
CA THR A 185 -40.42 9.21 18.37
C THR A 185 -41.65 8.64 19.04
N SER A 186 -41.44 7.74 19.98
CA SER A 186 -42.50 7.22 20.88
C SER A 186 -42.98 8.38 21.74
N THR A 187 -44.07 9.01 21.31
CA THR A 187 -44.83 9.92 22.13
C THR A 187 -45.68 9.00 23.04
N SER A 188 -45.28 8.80 24.28
CA SER A 188 -46.12 8.26 25.32
C SER A 188 -47.08 9.32 25.84
N PRO A 189 -48.34 8.99 26.08
CA PRO A 189 -49.33 9.90 26.64
C PRO A 189 -49.11 10.17 28.13
#